data_858b965b0c698717b6784e54d41d13f7
#
_entry.id   858b965b0c698717b6784e54d41d13f7
#
_cell.length_a   1.000
_cell.length_b   1.000
_cell.length_c   1.000
_cell.angle_alpha   90.00
_cell.angle_beta   90.00
_cell.angle_gamma   90.00
#
_symmetry.space_group_name_H-M   'P 1'
#
loop_
_entity.id
_entity.type
_entity.pdbx_description
1 polymer ?
#
loop_
_entity_poly.entity_id
_entity_poly.type
_entity_poly.pdbx_seq_one_letter_code
_entity_poly.pdbx_strand_id
1 'polypeptide(L)'
;MSGMKPIHINVLLAFLLALTVWHAFRKTDPPASQLRLVFQAEANGQKLVFDQFHYKNPNGPGQFRVQNFRFYISNIKLSGEDGTYLEPDSYHLVRFGAGNESFAVELNNIPLRSYSGLSFSIGIDEQANASIEPRGDLDPNSQMAWNWEVGYKFVVFEGSLSLDDAILPLVYHLGFDENRRDLQFSLPAEEQLSSTSAKNFKVDVMELFSGASAFNMAQTQSVKFDRQDARRLAENYARMISIAGN
;
A
#
# COMPACT_ATOMS: atom_id res chain seq x y z
N MET A 1 -31.18 0.61 67.40
CA MET A 1 -31.30 0.30 65.96
C MET A 1 -31.69 1.59 65.25
N SER A 2 -30.74 2.27 64.64
CA SER A 2 -30.98 3.54 63.93
C SER A 2 -31.40 3.21 62.49
N GLY A 3 -32.69 3.44 62.21
CA GLY A 3 -33.23 3.27 60.85
C GLY A 3 -32.67 4.34 59.92
N MET A 4 -32.13 3.93 58.82
CA MET A 4 -31.67 4.81 57.74
C MET A 4 -32.86 5.68 57.26
N LYS A 5 -32.67 7.00 57.25
CA LYS A 5 -33.70 7.94 56.80
C LYS A 5 -34.06 7.71 55.33
N PRO A 6 -35.34 7.82 54.91
CA PRO A 6 -35.82 7.50 53.56
C PRO A 6 -35.14 8.29 52.44
N ILE A 7 -34.57 9.46 52.74
CA ILE A 7 -33.84 10.31 51.79
C ILE A 7 -32.57 9.59 51.25
N HIS A 8 -31.88 8.82 52.08
CA HIS A 8 -30.63 8.15 51.63
C HIS A 8 -30.92 6.96 50.72
N ILE A 9 -32.10 6.29 50.88
CA ILE A 9 -32.50 5.19 50.03
C ILE A 9 -32.85 5.67 48.62
N ASN A 10 -33.52 6.82 48.48
CA ASN A 10 -33.89 7.40 47.19
C ASN A 10 -32.67 7.89 46.41
N VAL A 11 -31.67 8.45 47.10
CA VAL A 11 -30.41 8.88 46.46
C VAL A 11 -29.61 7.68 45.96
N LEU A 12 -29.56 6.60 46.73
CA LEU A 12 -28.87 5.36 46.34
C LEU A 12 -29.52 4.68 45.12
N LEU A 13 -30.88 4.63 45.10
CA LEU A 13 -31.64 4.14 43.96
C LEU A 13 -31.46 4.98 42.71
N ALA A 14 -31.44 6.30 42.81
CA ALA A 14 -31.17 7.19 41.68
C ALA A 14 -29.74 7.03 41.12
N PHE A 15 -28.77 6.80 42.02
CA PHE A 15 -27.36 6.56 41.59
C PHE A 15 -27.21 5.20 40.91
N LEU A 16 -27.89 4.13 41.42
CA LEU A 16 -27.92 2.84 40.78
C LEU A 16 -28.62 2.85 39.42
N LEU A 17 -29.74 3.60 39.29
CA LEU A 17 -30.42 3.77 38.02
C LEU A 17 -29.54 4.57 37.01
N ALA A 18 -28.87 5.61 37.46
CA ALA A 18 -27.96 6.37 36.62
C ALA A 18 -26.76 5.53 36.15
N LEU A 19 -26.21 4.66 37.00
CA LEU A 19 -25.14 3.72 36.65
C LEU A 19 -25.57 2.66 35.63
N THR A 20 -26.81 2.13 35.79
CA THR A 20 -27.35 1.15 34.84
C THR A 20 -27.70 1.78 33.51
N VAL A 21 -28.21 3.01 33.48
CA VAL A 21 -28.47 3.77 32.27
C VAL A 21 -27.14 4.15 31.60
N TRP A 22 -26.13 4.55 32.37
CA TRP A 22 -24.80 4.85 31.81
C TRP A 22 -24.10 3.61 31.24
N HIS A 23 -24.29 2.43 31.85
CA HIS A 23 -23.79 1.15 31.29
C HIS A 23 -24.56 0.74 30.03
N ALA A 24 -25.89 0.99 29.97
CA ALA A 24 -26.69 0.72 28.78
C ALA A 24 -26.36 1.63 27.58
N PHE A 25 -25.86 2.84 27.84
CA PHE A 25 -25.41 3.78 26.83
C PHE A 25 -23.91 3.69 26.51
N ARG A 26 -23.14 2.78 27.11
CA ARG A 26 -21.83 2.46 26.55
C ARG A 26 -22.06 1.89 25.15
N LYS A 27 -21.84 2.70 24.12
CA LYS A 27 -21.65 2.20 22.76
C LYS A 27 -20.55 1.14 22.87
N THR A 28 -20.93 -0.12 22.84
CA THR A 28 -19.96 -1.16 22.51
C THR A 28 -19.48 -0.80 21.13
N ASP A 29 -18.19 -0.51 20.99
CA ASP A 29 -17.62 -0.33 19.67
C ASP A 29 -18.06 -1.53 18.82
N PRO A 30 -18.52 -1.30 17.59
CA PRO A 30 -18.93 -2.40 16.73
C PRO A 30 -17.77 -3.39 16.64
N PRO A 31 -18.05 -4.70 16.60
CA PRO A 31 -17.00 -5.68 16.45
C PRO A 31 -16.15 -5.28 15.24
N ALA A 32 -14.85 -5.24 15.47
CA ALA A 32 -13.88 -4.83 14.46
C ALA A 32 -13.13 -6.05 13.92
N SER A 33 -12.76 -5.98 12.66
CA SER A 33 -11.95 -7.00 11.98
C SER A 33 -10.58 -6.48 11.62
N GLN A 34 -9.71 -7.42 11.21
CA GLN A 34 -8.40 -7.16 10.65
C GLN A 34 -8.37 -7.65 9.21
N LEU A 35 -7.74 -6.90 8.33
CA LEU A 35 -7.48 -7.30 6.96
C LEU A 35 -5.99 -7.19 6.68
N ARG A 36 -5.41 -8.29 6.25
CA ARG A 36 -4.01 -8.37 5.84
C ARG A 36 -3.91 -8.31 4.32
N LEU A 37 -3.24 -7.30 3.78
CA LEU A 37 -2.92 -7.19 2.36
C LEU A 37 -1.50 -7.74 2.16
N VAL A 38 -1.35 -8.83 1.43
CA VAL A 38 -0.06 -9.50 1.20
C VAL A 38 0.35 -9.27 -0.24
N PHE A 39 1.45 -8.59 -0.45
CA PHE A 39 2.05 -8.32 -1.75
C PHE A 39 3.19 -9.30 -1.99
N GLN A 40 3.18 -9.98 -3.15
CA GLN A 40 4.21 -10.93 -3.56
C GLN A 40 4.88 -10.44 -4.82
N ALA A 41 6.20 -10.29 -4.79
CA ALA A 41 6.97 -9.85 -5.94
C ALA A 41 7.11 -10.99 -6.94
N GLU A 42 6.70 -10.73 -8.19
CA GLU A 42 6.76 -11.67 -9.32
C GLU A 42 7.47 -11.05 -10.53
N ALA A 43 7.86 -11.89 -11.45
CA ALA A 43 8.28 -11.53 -12.80
C ALA A 43 7.75 -12.58 -13.78
N ASN A 44 6.88 -12.18 -14.71
CA ASN A 44 6.21 -13.07 -15.66
C ASN A 44 5.48 -14.24 -14.97
N GLY A 45 4.79 -13.99 -13.86
CA GLY A 45 4.03 -14.97 -13.10
C GLY A 45 4.87 -15.96 -12.29
N GLN A 46 6.17 -15.74 -12.14
CA GLN A 46 7.07 -16.50 -11.29
C GLN A 46 7.60 -15.62 -10.16
N LYS A 47 7.93 -16.22 -9.03
CA LYS A 47 8.56 -15.52 -7.91
C LYS A 47 9.77 -14.73 -8.39
N LEU A 48 9.85 -13.45 -7.99
CA LEU A 48 10.97 -12.57 -8.38
C LEU A 48 12.29 -13.04 -7.77
N VAL A 49 13.31 -13.15 -8.62
CA VAL A 49 14.69 -13.50 -8.24
C VAL A 49 15.53 -12.23 -8.18
N PHE A 50 16.14 -11.97 -7.04
CA PHE A 50 17.01 -10.83 -6.81
C PHE A 50 18.49 -11.16 -7.06
N ASP A 51 19.30 -10.14 -7.34
CA ASP A 51 20.76 -10.15 -7.44
C ASP A 51 21.36 -11.07 -8.52
N GLN A 52 20.53 -11.63 -9.41
CA GLN A 52 20.97 -12.50 -10.50
C GLN A 52 20.56 -11.92 -11.85
N PHE A 53 21.43 -11.96 -12.86
CA PHE A 53 21.11 -11.65 -14.24
C PHE A 53 20.21 -12.75 -14.80
N HIS A 54 18.93 -12.64 -14.56
CA HIS A 54 17.92 -13.66 -14.83
C HIS A 54 16.92 -13.23 -15.90
N TYR A 55 16.68 -11.91 -16.01
CA TYR A 55 15.61 -11.37 -16.84
C TYR A 55 16.15 -10.77 -18.11
N LYS A 56 15.49 -11.02 -19.24
CA LYS A 56 15.79 -10.31 -20.50
C LYS A 56 15.25 -8.89 -20.42
N ASN A 57 16.00 -7.93 -20.96
CA ASN A 57 15.48 -6.58 -21.19
C ASN A 57 14.26 -6.67 -22.12
N PRO A 58 13.05 -6.28 -21.72
CA PRO A 58 11.82 -6.57 -22.50
C PRO A 58 11.82 -5.95 -23.89
N ASN A 59 12.43 -4.78 -24.05
CA ASN A 59 12.35 -3.97 -25.26
C ASN A 59 13.73 -3.64 -25.85
N GLY A 60 14.73 -4.47 -25.59
CA GLY A 60 16.10 -4.25 -26.08
C GLY A 60 17.06 -5.38 -25.77
N PRO A 61 18.34 -5.20 -26.12
CA PRO A 61 19.36 -6.20 -25.82
C PRO A 61 19.73 -6.22 -24.34
N GLY A 62 20.35 -7.33 -23.92
CA GLY A 62 20.90 -7.52 -22.58
C GLY A 62 19.99 -8.28 -21.62
N GLN A 63 20.58 -8.63 -20.49
CA GLN A 63 19.89 -9.25 -19.36
C GLN A 63 20.04 -8.35 -18.13
N PHE A 64 18.99 -8.28 -17.31
CA PHE A 64 19.05 -7.47 -16.09
C PHE A 64 18.84 -8.29 -14.83
N ARG A 65 19.30 -7.75 -13.74
CA ARG A 65 18.99 -8.19 -12.37
C ARG A 65 18.29 -7.08 -11.61
N VAL A 66 17.37 -7.49 -10.73
CA VAL A 66 16.72 -6.62 -9.76
C VAL A 66 17.51 -6.69 -8.45
N GLN A 67 17.83 -5.55 -7.86
CA GLN A 67 18.55 -5.47 -6.58
C GLN A 67 17.68 -4.88 -5.48
N ASN A 68 16.81 -3.92 -5.84
CA ASN A 68 15.94 -3.23 -4.90
C ASN A 68 14.67 -2.79 -5.63
N PHE A 69 13.52 -3.12 -5.03
CA PHE A 69 12.25 -2.69 -5.56
C PHE A 69 11.33 -2.27 -4.41
N ARG A 70 10.95 -1.00 -4.40
CA ARG A 70 10.13 -0.39 -3.36
C ARG A 70 9.10 0.54 -3.96
N PHE A 71 7.94 0.63 -3.33
CA PHE A 71 6.93 1.62 -3.72
C PHE A 71 6.00 1.93 -2.55
N TYR A 72 5.42 3.13 -2.56
CA TYR A 72 4.36 3.47 -1.65
C TYR A 72 3.02 3.01 -2.18
N ILE A 73 2.20 2.46 -1.27
CA ILE A 73 0.75 2.42 -1.41
C ILE A 73 0.13 3.36 -0.39
N SER A 74 -0.95 4.01 -0.77
CA SER A 74 -1.63 4.99 0.08
C SER A 74 -3.13 5.01 -0.12
N ASN A 75 -3.84 5.69 0.80
CA ASN A 75 -5.27 5.95 0.69
C ASN A 75 -6.10 4.67 0.53
N ILE A 76 -5.79 3.63 1.33
CA ILE A 76 -6.51 2.37 1.28
C ILE A 76 -7.96 2.59 1.71
N LYS A 77 -8.87 2.13 0.85
CA LYS A 77 -10.31 2.27 1.04
C LYS A 77 -11.03 0.96 0.74
N LEU A 78 -11.93 0.57 1.66
CA LEU A 78 -12.91 -0.48 1.44
C LEU A 78 -14.28 0.16 1.21
N SER A 79 -15.02 -0.31 0.22
CA SER A 79 -16.35 0.19 -0.12
C SER A 79 -17.35 -0.95 -0.23
N GLY A 80 -18.56 -0.73 0.28
CA GLY A 80 -19.68 -1.65 0.28
C GLY A 80 -21.00 -0.90 0.37
N GLU A 81 -22.12 -1.62 0.32
CA GLU A 81 -23.46 -1.02 0.40
C GLU A 81 -23.68 -0.30 1.74
N ASP A 82 -23.19 -0.85 2.84
CA ASP A 82 -23.32 -0.29 4.18
C ASP A 82 -22.37 0.86 4.49
N GLY A 83 -21.57 1.29 3.53
CA GLY A 83 -20.67 2.43 3.65
C GLY A 83 -19.21 2.14 3.27
N THR A 84 -18.37 3.07 3.64
CA THR A 84 -16.94 3.08 3.29
C THR A 84 -16.08 3.11 4.54
N TYR A 85 -15.00 2.34 4.51
CA TYR A 85 -13.88 2.46 5.46
C TYR A 85 -12.70 3.11 4.73
N LEU A 86 -12.14 4.13 5.37
CA LEU A 86 -10.88 4.76 4.95
C LEU A 86 -9.86 4.49 6.06
N GLU A 87 -8.73 3.94 5.68
CA GLU A 87 -7.64 3.73 6.64
C GLU A 87 -7.05 5.08 7.05
N PRO A 88 -6.93 5.38 8.37
CA PRO A 88 -6.26 6.57 8.84
C PRO A 88 -4.75 6.51 8.55
N ASP A 89 -4.14 7.65 8.21
CA ASP A 89 -2.71 7.77 7.92
C ASP A 89 -2.16 6.66 7.01
N SER A 90 -2.93 6.38 5.96
CA SER A 90 -2.75 5.25 5.05
C SER A 90 -1.57 5.47 4.09
N TYR A 91 -0.36 5.31 4.59
CA TYR A 91 0.89 5.40 3.82
C TYR A 91 1.80 4.24 4.21
N HIS A 92 1.98 3.28 3.29
CA HIS A 92 2.75 2.07 3.52
C HIS A 92 3.86 1.93 2.48
N LEU A 93 5.07 1.69 2.94
CA LEU A 93 6.21 1.47 2.06
C LEU A 93 6.43 -0.03 1.86
N VAL A 94 5.92 -0.54 0.75
CA VAL A 94 6.19 -1.92 0.29
C VAL A 94 7.64 -2.02 -0.15
N ARG A 95 8.37 -3.02 0.40
CA ARG A 95 9.79 -3.24 0.14
C ARG A 95 10.04 -4.68 -0.23
N PHE A 96 10.71 -4.89 -1.35
CA PHE A 96 11.18 -6.19 -1.80
C PHE A 96 12.69 -6.21 -2.00
N GLY A 97 13.31 -7.32 -1.70
CA GLY A 97 14.73 -7.57 -1.86
C GLY A 97 15.06 -9.05 -1.67
N ALA A 98 16.32 -9.42 -1.77
CA ALA A 98 16.75 -10.80 -1.59
C ALA A 98 16.33 -11.34 -0.20
N GLY A 99 15.59 -12.45 -0.20
CA GLY A 99 15.04 -13.06 1.02
C GLY A 99 13.81 -12.35 1.58
N ASN A 100 13.31 -11.30 0.93
CA ASN A 100 12.09 -10.57 1.30
C ASN A 100 11.25 -10.28 0.05
N GLU A 101 10.70 -11.32 -0.57
CA GLU A 101 9.89 -11.24 -1.78
C GLU A 101 8.39 -11.13 -1.49
N SER A 102 8.02 -11.03 -0.21
CA SER A 102 6.63 -10.83 0.24
C SER A 102 6.58 -9.74 1.29
N PHE A 103 5.60 -8.86 1.21
CA PHE A 103 5.36 -7.76 2.16
C PHE A 103 3.90 -7.74 2.57
N ALA A 104 3.61 -7.50 3.85
CA ALA A 104 2.25 -7.45 4.35
C ALA A 104 1.94 -6.09 4.99
N VAL A 105 0.74 -5.57 4.69
CA VAL A 105 0.13 -4.42 5.34
C VAL A 105 -1.03 -4.90 6.18
N GLU A 106 -1.05 -4.51 7.45
CA GLU A 106 -2.08 -4.91 8.41
C GLU A 106 -3.05 -3.75 8.65
N LEU A 107 -4.28 -3.91 8.21
CA LEU A 107 -5.37 -2.98 8.47
C LEU A 107 -6.13 -3.43 9.72
N ASN A 108 -6.26 -2.54 10.68
CA ASN A 108 -6.90 -2.83 11.97
C ASN A 108 -8.18 -2.00 12.16
N ASN A 109 -9.02 -2.45 13.09
CA ASN A 109 -10.24 -1.73 13.48
C ASN A 109 -11.19 -1.45 12.30
N ILE A 110 -11.26 -2.36 11.34
CA ILE A 110 -12.18 -2.27 10.21
C ILE A 110 -13.58 -2.62 10.74
N PRO A 111 -14.60 -1.76 10.55
CA PRO A 111 -15.98 -2.12 10.91
C PRO A 111 -16.42 -3.41 10.22
N LEU A 112 -17.02 -4.34 10.97
CA LEU A 112 -17.56 -5.58 10.41
C LEU A 112 -18.75 -5.26 9.51
N ARG A 113 -18.52 -5.30 8.20
CA ARG A 113 -19.49 -5.06 7.12
C ARG A 113 -19.14 -5.91 5.93
N SER A 114 -20.06 -5.98 4.96
CA SER A 114 -19.76 -6.53 3.66
C SER A 114 -19.10 -5.45 2.80
N TYR A 115 -17.95 -5.79 2.23
CA TYR A 115 -17.24 -4.93 1.30
C TYR A 115 -17.13 -5.60 -0.07
N SER A 116 -17.50 -4.87 -1.12
CA SER A 116 -17.45 -5.33 -2.51
C SER A 116 -16.30 -4.71 -3.30
N GLY A 117 -15.61 -3.72 -2.73
CA GLY A 117 -14.50 -3.05 -3.38
C GLY A 117 -13.37 -2.72 -2.43
N LEU A 118 -12.14 -2.84 -2.94
CA LEU A 118 -10.91 -2.37 -2.31
C LEU A 118 -10.21 -1.45 -3.30
N SER A 119 -9.72 -0.31 -2.84
CA SER A 119 -8.89 0.58 -3.65
C SER A 119 -7.74 1.14 -2.84
N PHE A 120 -6.65 1.44 -3.53
CA PHE A 120 -5.50 2.17 -3.01
C PHE A 120 -4.74 2.84 -4.15
N SER A 121 -3.82 3.74 -3.83
CA SER A 121 -2.97 4.40 -4.83
C SER A 121 -1.55 3.85 -4.78
N ILE A 122 -0.87 3.76 -5.93
CA ILE A 122 0.59 3.70 -5.98
C ILE A 122 1.09 5.15 -5.96
N GLY A 123 1.98 5.44 -5.00
CA GLY A 123 2.42 6.81 -4.69
C GLY A 123 1.67 7.39 -3.51
N ILE A 124 1.80 8.67 -3.29
CA ILE A 124 1.19 9.42 -2.19
C ILE A 124 0.44 10.63 -2.73
N ASP A 125 -0.55 11.12 -1.99
CA ASP A 125 -1.32 12.29 -2.40
C ASP A 125 -0.51 13.60 -2.26
N GLU A 126 -0.92 14.63 -3.00
CA GLU A 126 -0.25 15.91 -3.09
C GLU A 126 -0.05 16.57 -1.71
N GLN A 127 -1.04 16.47 -0.82
CA GLN A 127 -0.95 17.06 0.51
C GLN A 127 0.16 16.42 1.34
N ALA A 128 0.25 15.10 1.34
CA ALA A 128 1.29 14.37 2.05
C ALA A 128 2.66 14.52 1.37
N ASN A 129 2.68 14.57 0.03
CA ASN A 129 3.91 14.75 -0.74
C ASN A 129 4.57 16.12 -0.53
N ALA A 130 3.79 17.16 -0.25
CA ALA A 130 4.25 18.48 0.08
C ALA A 130 4.60 18.67 1.58
N SER A 131 4.43 17.63 2.41
CA SER A 131 4.63 17.70 3.86
C SER A 131 5.89 16.96 4.29
N ILE A 132 6.55 17.48 5.32
CA ILE A 132 7.65 16.80 6.03
C ILE A 132 7.18 16.12 7.32
N GLU A 133 5.88 16.21 7.62
CA GLU A 133 5.30 15.56 8.80
C GLU A 133 5.24 14.04 8.60
N PRO A 134 5.83 13.24 9.50
CA PRO A 134 5.74 11.79 9.42
C PRO A 134 4.28 11.31 9.55
N ARG A 135 3.85 10.46 8.61
CA ARG A 135 2.53 9.79 8.63
C ARG A 135 2.69 8.37 8.11
N GLY A 136 2.26 7.37 8.87
CA GLY A 136 2.50 5.99 8.48
C GLY A 136 4.00 5.75 8.22
N ASP A 137 4.33 5.22 7.05
CA ASP A 137 5.72 4.96 6.63
C ASP A 137 6.39 6.16 5.92
N LEU A 138 5.76 7.35 5.90
CA LEU A 138 6.37 8.55 5.33
C LEU A 138 7.45 9.08 6.28
N ASP A 139 8.68 8.61 6.07
CA ASP A 139 9.87 9.06 6.78
C ASP A 139 10.89 9.61 5.76
N PRO A 140 11.31 10.88 5.87
CA PRO A 140 12.35 11.44 5.00
C PRO A 140 13.66 10.66 5.01
N ASN A 141 13.96 9.93 6.12
CA ASN A 141 15.15 9.10 6.25
C ASN A 141 15.02 7.71 5.59
N SER A 142 13.85 7.34 5.08
CA SER A 142 13.58 6.05 4.43
C SER A 142 14.29 5.85 3.09
N GLN A 143 15.07 6.84 2.62
CA GLN A 143 15.66 6.91 1.28
C GLN A 143 14.62 6.99 0.14
N MET A 144 13.35 7.21 0.49
CA MET A 144 12.26 7.42 -0.46
C MET A 144 11.95 8.90 -0.71
N ALA A 145 12.53 9.83 0.04
CA ALA A 145 12.46 11.26 -0.27
C ALA A 145 13.63 11.68 -1.16
N TRP A 146 13.42 12.64 -2.06
CA TRP A 146 14.50 13.37 -2.72
C TRP A 146 14.99 14.52 -1.82
N ASN A 147 14.12 15.49 -1.63
CA ASN A 147 14.25 16.61 -0.70
C ASN A 147 12.85 17.20 -0.46
N TRP A 148 12.76 18.14 0.44
CA TRP A 148 11.48 18.78 0.81
C TRP A 148 10.80 19.57 -0.33
N GLU A 149 11.55 20.01 -1.36
CA GLU A 149 11.00 20.75 -2.51
C GLU A 149 10.41 19.83 -3.58
N VAL A 150 10.92 18.62 -3.70
CA VAL A 150 10.53 17.65 -4.75
C VAL A 150 9.56 16.60 -4.22
N GLY A 151 9.64 16.31 -2.91
CA GLY A 151 8.80 15.31 -2.26
C GLY A 151 9.36 13.90 -2.31
N TYR A 152 8.46 12.91 -2.26
CA TYR A 152 8.80 11.50 -2.18
C TYR A 152 8.91 10.83 -3.54
N LYS A 153 9.74 9.78 -3.60
CA LYS A 153 9.73 8.80 -4.69
C LYS A 153 8.55 7.87 -4.46
N PHE A 154 7.71 7.70 -5.46
CA PHE A 154 6.55 6.80 -5.39
C PHE A 154 6.94 5.36 -5.65
N VAL A 155 7.85 5.16 -6.63
CA VAL A 155 8.42 3.86 -6.97
C VAL A 155 9.92 4.00 -7.12
N VAL A 156 10.67 3.05 -6.56
CA VAL A 156 12.12 2.90 -6.70
C VAL A 156 12.39 1.50 -7.22
N PHE A 157 13.03 1.44 -8.39
CA PHE A 157 13.62 0.25 -8.94
C PHE A 157 15.13 0.49 -9.12
N GLU A 158 15.93 -0.39 -8.56
CA GLU A 158 17.39 -0.37 -8.72
C GLU A 158 17.88 -1.76 -9.11
N GLY A 159 18.82 -1.80 -10.05
CA GLY A 159 19.34 -3.03 -10.57
C GLY A 159 20.57 -2.80 -11.44
N SER A 160 20.86 -3.77 -12.31
CA SER A 160 21.93 -3.64 -13.30
C SER A 160 21.54 -4.36 -14.58
N LEU A 161 21.96 -3.81 -15.73
CA LEU A 161 21.84 -4.41 -17.05
C LEU A 161 23.22 -4.94 -17.48
N SER A 162 23.30 -6.21 -17.83
CA SER A 162 24.44 -6.79 -18.53
C SER A 162 24.21 -6.67 -20.03
N LEU A 163 25.04 -5.92 -20.70
CA LEU A 163 24.97 -5.65 -22.13
C LEU A 163 26.37 -5.76 -22.71
N ASP A 164 26.57 -6.66 -23.66
CA ASP A 164 27.90 -7.03 -24.18
C ASP A 164 28.84 -7.38 -22.99
N ASP A 165 30.00 -6.74 -22.91
CA ASP A 165 30.96 -6.94 -21.82
C ASP A 165 30.82 -5.92 -20.68
N ALA A 166 29.73 -5.10 -20.66
CA ALA A 166 29.50 -4.05 -19.69
C ALA A 166 28.37 -4.40 -18.73
N ILE A 167 28.51 -3.93 -17.48
CA ILE A 167 27.43 -3.93 -16.50
C ILE A 167 27.02 -2.48 -16.24
N LEU A 168 25.82 -2.12 -16.65
CA LEU A 168 25.27 -0.78 -16.55
C LEU A 168 24.33 -0.70 -15.34
N PRO A 169 24.45 0.30 -14.45
CA PRO A 169 23.52 0.48 -13.37
C PRO A 169 22.14 0.91 -13.89
N LEU A 170 21.07 0.34 -13.33
CA LEU A 170 19.69 0.74 -13.59
C LEU A 170 19.15 1.45 -12.36
N VAL A 171 18.68 2.70 -12.53
CA VAL A 171 18.18 3.54 -11.44
C VAL A 171 16.91 4.24 -11.89
N TYR A 172 15.74 3.72 -11.49
CA TYR A 172 14.45 4.33 -11.77
C TYR A 172 13.81 4.78 -10.46
N HIS A 173 13.87 6.09 -10.21
CA HIS A 173 13.27 6.76 -9.07
C HIS A 173 12.13 7.61 -9.59
N LEU A 174 10.91 7.14 -9.39
CA LEU A 174 9.69 7.73 -9.94
C LEU A 174 8.91 8.42 -8.82
N GLY A 175 8.42 9.60 -9.08
CA GLY A 175 7.62 10.39 -8.16
C GLY A 175 6.86 11.46 -8.94
N PHE A 176 6.61 12.60 -8.32
CA PHE A 176 5.77 13.70 -8.77
C PHE A 176 4.27 13.38 -8.74
N ASP A 177 3.45 14.31 -8.32
CA ASP A 177 2.01 14.12 -8.05
C ASP A 177 1.24 13.59 -9.25
N GLU A 178 1.58 14.03 -10.47
CA GLU A 178 0.95 13.57 -11.71
C GLU A 178 1.18 12.08 -12.02
N ASN A 179 2.12 11.45 -11.34
CA ASN A 179 2.45 10.03 -11.52
C ASN A 179 1.78 9.12 -10.48
N ARG A 180 1.01 9.65 -9.53
CA ARG A 180 0.16 8.81 -8.66
C ARG A 180 -0.86 8.04 -9.51
N ARG A 181 -1.09 6.77 -9.17
CA ARG A 181 -2.05 5.89 -9.88
C ARG A 181 -2.99 5.24 -8.88
N ASP A 182 -4.28 5.47 -9.08
CA ASP A 182 -5.33 4.87 -8.27
C ASP A 182 -5.71 3.50 -8.85
N LEU A 183 -5.72 2.48 -8.02
CA LEU A 183 -6.09 1.11 -8.37
C LEU A 183 -7.38 0.73 -7.66
N GLN A 184 -8.22 -0.04 -8.37
CA GLN A 184 -9.49 -0.53 -7.84
C GLN A 184 -9.60 -2.03 -8.10
N PHE A 185 -10.07 -2.75 -7.08
CA PHE A 185 -10.23 -4.19 -7.12
C PHE A 185 -11.64 -4.53 -6.66
N SER A 186 -12.31 -5.39 -7.40
CA SER A 186 -13.59 -5.99 -6.98
C SER A 186 -13.32 -7.10 -5.99
N LEU A 187 -14.05 -7.11 -4.89
CA LEU A 187 -14.08 -8.21 -3.94
C LEU A 187 -15.33 -9.05 -4.23
N PRO A 188 -15.30 -10.39 -4.04
CA PRO A 188 -16.50 -11.20 -4.17
C PRO A 188 -17.63 -10.66 -3.29
N ALA A 189 -18.84 -10.57 -3.84
CA ALA A 189 -19.98 -9.89 -3.20
C ALA A 189 -20.42 -10.49 -1.84
N GLU A 190 -19.99 -11.69 -1.52
CA GLU A 190 -20.35 -12.39 -0.28
C GLU A 190 -19.23 -12.37 0.77
N GLU A 191 -18.14 -11.63 0.52
CA GLU A 191 -17.02 -11.63 1.45
C GLU A 191 -17.25 -10.68 2.61
N GLN A 192 -17.98 -11.18 3.62
CA GLN A 192 -17.91 -10.56 4.94
C GLN A 192 -16.50 -10.70 5.48
N LEU A 193 -15.88 -9.58 5.83
CA LEU A 193 -14.63 -9.66 6.58
C LEU A 193 -14.89 -10.41 7.89
N SER A 194 -14.32 -11.60 7.99
CA SER A 194 -14.22 -12.33 9.24
C SER A 194 -13.33 -11.58 10.22
N SER A 195 -13.24 -12.04 11.46
CA SER A 195 -12.36 -11.41 12.47
C SER A 195 -10.91 -11.24 12.00
N THR A 196 -10.48 -12.08 11.05
CA THR A 196 -9.17 -11.97 10.37
C THR A 196 -9.32 -12.45 8.94
N SER A 197 -9.03 -11.58 7.98
CA SER A 197 -9.08 -11.86 6.55
C SER A 197 -7.75 -11.50 5.88
N ALA A 198 -7.43 -12.14 4.75
CA ALA A 198 -6.24 -11.81 3.97
C ALA A 198 -6.58 -11.68 2.49
N LYS A 199 -5.94 -10.72 1.81
CA LYS A 199 -5.96 -10.55 0.36
C LYS A 199 -4.55 -10.60 -0.17
N ASN A 200 -4.34 -11.48 -1.15
CA ASN A 200 -3.04 -11.64 -1.78
C ASN A 200 -3.00 -10.88 -3.08
N PHE A 201 -1.91 -10.16 -3.30
CA PHE A 201 -1.62 -9.38 -4.50
C PHE A 201 -0.33 -9.89 -5.13
N LYS A 202 -0.35 -10.00 -6.44
CA LYS A 202 0.83 -10.19 -7.27
C LYS A 202 1.35 -8.82 -7.69
N VAL A 203 2.65 -8.63 -7.61
CA VAL A 203 3.34 -7.43 -8.05
C VAL A 203 4.35 -7.84 -9.12
N ASP A 204 3.92 -7.80 -10.39
CA ASP A 204 4.79 -8.17 -11.51
C ASP A 204 5.69 -7.00 -11.92
N VAL A 205 6.97 -7.13 -11.61
CA VAL A 205 7.97 -6.08 -11.91
C VAL A 205 8.19 -5.90 -13.41
N MET A 206 7.87 -6.90 -14.24
CA MET A 206 8.05 -6.80 -15.69
C MET A 206 7.07 -5.82 -16.32
N GLU A 207 5.89 -5.65 -15.73
CA GLU A 207 4.90 -4.67 -16.17
C GLU A 207 5.43 -3.23 -16.11
N LEU A 208 6.38 -2.94 -15.23
CA LEU A 208 7.04 -1.62 -15.17
C LEU A 208 7.70 -1.26 -16.50
N PHE A 209 8.16 -2.23 -17.27
CA PHE A 209 8.93 -2.02 -18.52
C PHE A 209 8.20 -2.44 -19.79
N SER A 210 7.18 -3.29 -19.68
CA SER A 210 6.47 -3.88 -20.82
C SER A 210 4.97 -3.57 -20.84
N GLY A 211 4.50 -2.66 -19.99
CA GLY A 211 3.10 -2.27 -19.87
C GLY A 211 2.54 -1.48 -21.07
N ALA A 212 1.85 -0.38 -20.80
CA ALA A 212 1.24 0.46 -21.85
C ALA A 212 2.28 1.14 -22.77
N SER A 213 3.46 1.44 -22.24
CA SER A 213 4.58 2.06 -22.93
C SER A 213 5.81 1.17 -22.90
N ALA A 214 6.30 0.75 -24.05
CA ALA A 214 7.55 -0.01 -24.16
C ALA A 214 8.73 0.83 -23.64
N PHE A 215 9.53 0.26 -22.74
CA PHE A 215 10.66 0.94 -22.13
C PHE A 215 11.94 0.11 -22.30
N ASN A 216 12.95 0.68 -22.96
CA ASN A 216 14.21 0.00 -23.25
C ASN A 216 15.30 0.44 -22.28
N MET A 217 15.70 -0.46 -21.38
CA MET A 217 16.74 -0.22 -20.37
C MET A 217 18.11 0.07 -20.99
N ALA A 218 18.40 -0.47 -22.20
CA ALA A 218 19.67 -0.21 -22.87
C ALA A 218 19.77 1.21 -23.42
N GLN A 219 18.64 1.88 -23.65
CA GLN A 219 18.59 3.28 -24.09
C GLN A 219 18.48 4.25 -22.91
N THR A 220 17.77 3.85 -21.84
CA THR A 220 17.53 4.70 -20.68
C THR A 220 17.83 3.92 -19.39
N GLN A 221 19.05 4.09 -18.86
CA GLN A 221 19.48 3.41 -17.63
C GLN A 221 19.05 4.14 -16.35
N SER A 222 18.70 5.41 -16.44
CA SER A 222 18.33 6.20 -15.27
C SER A 222 17.16 7.13 -15.57
N VAL A 223 16.14 7.10 -14.69
CA VAL A 223 15.05 8.06 -14.66
C VAL A 223 14.95 8.59 -13.23
N LYS A 224 15.12 9.90 -13.03
CA LYS A 224 15.01 10.55 -11.72
C LYS A 224 14.12 11.79 -11.82
N PHE A 225 14.56 12.80 -12.59
CA PHE A 225 13.86 14.08 -12.74
C PHE A 225 13.27 14.26 -14.13
N ASP A 226 13.46 13.32 -15.04
CA ASP A 226 12.82 13.34 -16.35
C ASP A 226 11.33 13.01 -16.20
N ARG A 227 10.49 14.03 -16.36
CA ARG A 227 9.03 13.91 -16.18
C ARG A 227 8.36 13.08 -17.29
N GLN A 228 8.91 13.08 -18.50
CA GLN A 228 8.36 12.33 -19.61
C GLN A 228 8.57 10.83 -19.42
N ASP A 229 9.79 10.40 -19.12
CA ASP A 229 10.11 9.00 -18.88
C ASP A 229 9.49 8.51 -17.56
N ALA A 230 9.43 9.37 -16.51
CA ALA A 230 8.71 9.06 -15.29
C ALA A 230 7.22 8.79 -15.53
N ARG A 231 6.57 9.59 -16.40
CA ARG A 231 5.16 9.39 -16.78
C ARG A 231 4.96 8.07 -17.53
N ARG A 232 5.84 7.74 -18.49
CA ARG A 232 5.77 6.47 -19.23
C ARG A 232 5.85 5.26 -18.29
N LEU A 233 6.78 5.28 -17.34
CA LEU A 233 6.89 4.23 -16.34
C LEU A 233 5.71 4.23 -15.36
N ALA A 234 5.11 5.40 -15.09
CA ALA A 234 3.92 5.50 -14.26
C ALA A 234 2.66 4.91 -14.93
N GLU A 235 2.50 5.08 -16.21
CA GLU A 235 1.46 4.41 -17.00
C GLU A 235 1.60 2.88 -16.94
N ASN A 236 2.83 2.39 -16.90
CA ASN A 236 3.15 0.99 -16.82
C ASN A 236 2.88 0.43 -15.41
N TYR A 237 3.39 1.06 -14.34
CA TYR A 237 3.23 0.50 -12.99
C TYR A 237 1.77 0.51 -12.50
N ALA A 238 0.86 1.25 -13.13
CA ALA A 238 -0.56 1.14 -12.89
C ALA A 238 -1.10 -0.29 -13.09
N ARG A 239 -0.39 -1.13 -13.84
CA ARG A 239 -0.78 -2.50 -14.18
C ARG A 239 -0.02 -3.58 -13.40
N MET A 240 1.02 -3.19 -12.67
CA MET A 240 1.90 -4.17 -12.02
C MET A 240 1.25 -4.93 -10.86
N ILE A 241 0.14 -4.43 -10.30
CA ILE A 241 -0.52 -5.05 -9.16
C ILE A 241 -1.85 -5.67 -9.58
N SER A 242 -2.04 -6.94 -9.26
CA SER A 242 -3.29 -7.68 -9.47
C SER A 242 -3.65 -8.53 -8.25
N ILE A 243 -4.94 -8.84 -8.04
CA ILE A 243 -5.37 -9.78 -7.00
C ILE A 243 -4.98 -11.19 -7.43
N ALA A 244 -4.37 -11.96 -6.52
CA ALA A 244 -4.08 -13.37 -6.73
C ALA A 244 -5.37 -14.20 -6.60
N GLY A 245 -5.66 -15.05 -7.59
CA GLY A 245 -6.78 -15.99 -7.54
C GLY A 245 -8.07 -15.52 -8.24
N ASN A 246 -8.00 -14.46 -9.05
CA ASN A 246 -9.05 -14.16 -10.03
C ASN A 246 -8.70 -14.74 -11.39
#